data_1176eb3a0c133002e5f37582fa7723be
#
_entry.id   1176eb3a0c133002e5f37582fa7723be
#
_cell.length_a   1.000
_cell.length_b   1.000
_cell.length_c   1.000
_cell.angle_alpha   90.00
_cell.angle_beta   90.00
_cell.angle_gamma   90.00
#
_symmetry.space_group_name_H-M   'P 1'
#
loop_
_entity.id
_entity.type
_entity.pdbx_description
1 polymer ?
#
loop_
_entity_poly.entity_id
_entity_poly.type
_entity_poly.pdbx_seq_one_letter_code
_entity_poly.pdbx_strand_id
1 'polypeptide(L)'
;MQETRVALNGVKVYPFESFGDLLGFVNGRKGILVAINAEKILHATDQTRDIINRNIGYCDGYGAVMALKKHGYEAVKIPGCELWLKIIDALYKEGKSFYLVGGKQEVIESTVDKLRQEFPGITISNYRNGYLKTEDEKTALLNDIAQKKPDVVFVAMGSPKQELLMEEMSKLHTAIYQGLGGSFDVYIGKVERAPKWWVKHNLEWAYRLIKQPSRIKRQVHLVKFWSLVKFGKLPVTPCDDFDDRG
;
A
#
# COMPACT_ATOMS: atom_id res chain seq x y z
N MET A 1 4.92 17.49 -14.30
CA MET A 1 5.15 17.47 -12.83
C MET A 1 6.55 16.92 -12.60
N GLN A 2 7.34 17.62 -11.81
CA GLN A 2 8.69 17.17 -11.45
C GLN A 2 8.53 15.93 -10.54
N GLU A 3 9.07 14.80 -10.96
CA GLU A 3 8.90 13.50 -10.28
C GLU A 3 9.90 13.36 -9.13
N THR A 4 9.97 14.36 -8.26
CA THR A 4 10.93 14.37 -7.17
C THR A 4 10.49 13.41 -6.06
N ARG A 5 11.31 12.41 -5.80
CA ARG A 5 11.18 11.57 -4.61
C ARG A 5 11.95 12.16 -3.44
N VAL A 6 11.55 11.81 -2.24
CA VAL A 6 12.21 12.22 -1.00
C VAL A 6 12.53 10.97 -0.18
N ALA A 7 13.78 10.79 0.22
CA ALA A 7 14.15 9.72 1.12
C ALA A 7 13.97 10.14 2.58
N LEU A 8 13.12 9.43 3.29
CA LEU A 8 12.89 9.55 4.72
C LEU A 8 13.61 8.37 5.41
N ASN A 9 14.74 8.64 6.06
CA ASN A 9 15.61 7.59 6.64
C ASN A 9 15.97 6.49 5.62
N GLY A 10 16.29 6.90 4.38
CA GLY A 10 16.64 6.01 3.28
C GLY A 10 15.47 5.33 2.58
N VAL A 11 14.21 5.58 2.99
CA VAL A 11 12.99 5.08 2.34
C VAL A 11 12.46 6.15 1.40
N LYS A 12 12.49 5.91 0.09
CA LYS A 12 12.03 6.85 -0.94
C LYS A 12 10.49 6.92 -0.97
N VAL A 13 9.94 8.13 -1.01
CA VAL A 13 8.50 8.38 -1.07
C VAL A 13 8.19 9.54 -2.03
N TYR A 14 7.11 9.42 -2.77
CA TYR A 14 6.56 10.51 -3.59
C TYR A 14 5.66 11.40 -2.72
N PRO A 15 5.85 12.73 -2.72
CA PRO A 15 5.04 13.67 -1.96
C PRO A 15 3.76 14.04 -2.73
N PHE A 16 2.86 13.08 -2.94
CA PHE A 16 1.59 13.34 -3.61
C PHE A 16 0.72 14.32 -2.82
N GLU A 17 0.18 15.32 -3.50
CA GLU A 17 -0.66 16.35 -2.91
C GLU A 17 -2.15 15.99 -2.90
N SER A 18 -2.54 14.96 -3.66
CA SER A 18 -3.92 14.45 -3.71
C SER A 18 -4.00 12.99 -4.14
N PHE A 19 -5.17 12.36 -3.96
CA PHE A 19 -5.47 11.07 -4.61
C PHE A 19 -5.41 11.18 -6.14
N GLY A 20 -5.86 12.32 -6.68
CA GLY A 20 -5.84 12.57 -8.12
C GLY A 20 -4.44 12.57 -8.69
N ASP A 21 -3.47 13.18 -7.99
CA ASP A 21 -2.07 13.17 -8.40
C ASP A 21 -1.50 11.76 -8.45
N LEU A 22 -1.76 10.95 -7.42
CA LEU A 22 -1.30 9.56 -7.41
C LEU A 22 -1.97 8.76 -8.53
N LEU A 23 -3.28 8.88 -8.72
CA LEU A 23 -3.99 8.18 -9.79
C LEU A 23 -3.50 8.61 -11.17
N GLY A 24 -3.29 9.91 -11.39
CA GLY A 24 -2.70 10.43 -12.62
C GLY A 24 -1.26 9.94 -12.83
N PHE A 25 -0.47 9.86 -11.75
CA PHE A 25 0.90 9.35 -11.80
C PHE A 25 0.96 7.87 -12.20
N VAL A 26 0.05 7.03 -11.69
CA VAL A 26 0.02 5.59 -12.01
C VAL A 26 -0.73 5.28 -13.30
N ASN A 27 -1.43 6.25 -13.87
CA ASN A 27 -2.12 6.06 -15.15
C ASN A 27 -1.08 5.83 -16.26
N GLY A 28 -1.13 4.67 -16.89
CA GLY A 28 -0.15 4.24 -17.91
C GLY A 28 1.19 3.74 -17.34
N ARG A 29 1.41 3.82 -16.01
CA ARG A 29 2.60 3.26 -15.36
C ARG A 29 2.29 1.94 -14.68
N LYS A 30 3.31 1.11 -14.56
CA LYS A 30 3.26 -0.18 -13.86
C LYS A 30 4.26 -0.16 -12.71
N GLY A 31 4.03 -0.97 -11.70
CA GLY A 31 4.91 -1.07 -10.54
C GLY A 31 4.16 -1.34 -9.25
N ILE A 32 4.88 -1.40 -8.15
CA ILE A 32 4.33 -1.72 -6.84
C ILE A 32 4.04 -0.42 -6.07
N LEU A 33 2.78 -0.20 -5.71
CA LEU A 33 2.35 0.87 -4.82
C LEU A 33 2.58 0.45 -3.36
N VAL A 34 3.53 1.09 -2.70
CA VAL A 34 3.89 0.76 -1.33
C VAL A 34 3.43 1.86 -0.36
N ALA A 35 2.53 1.48 0.54
CA ALA A 35 2.05 2.34 1.62
C ALA A 35 3.15 2.62 2.65
N ILE A 36 3.62 3.87 2.74
CA ILE A 36 4.69 4.29 3.64
C ILE A 36 4.13 4.93 4.91
N ASN A 37 4.55 4.38 6.04
CA ASN A 37 4.21 4.86 7.37
C ASN A 37 5.46 4.92 8.26
N ALA A 38 5.31 5.43 9.49
CA ALA A 38 6.42 5.56 10.43
C ALA A 38 7.16 4.24 10.72
N GLU A 39 6.43 3.12 10.79
CA GLU A 39 7.00 1.79 11.03
C GLU A 39 7.95 1.39 9.90
N LYS A 40 7.53 1.54 8.63
CA LYS A 40 8.38 1.26 7.48
C LYS A 40 9.60 2.19 7.40
N ILE A 41 9.43 3.49 7.68
CA ILE A 41 10.56 4.45 7.67
C ILE A 41 11.61 4.08 8.71
N LEU A 42 11.20 3.62 9.90
CA LEU A 42 12.13 3.28 10.97
C LEU A 42 12.74 1.88 10.86
N HIS A 43 12.01 0.92 10.29
CA HIS A 43 12.31 -0.50 10.42
C HIS A 43 12.33 -1.28 9.10
N ALA A 44 12.33 -0.59 7.95
CA ALA A 44 12.55 -1.29 6.68
C ALA A 44 13.90 -2.02 6.72
N THR A 45 13.89 -3.33 6.47
CA THR A 45 15.12 -4.09 6.22
C THR A 45 15.72 -3.65 4.89
N ASP A 46 17.00 -3.97 4.65
CA ASP A 46 17.64 -3.60 3.38
C ASP A 46 16.86 -4.15 2.18
N GLN A 47 16.38 -5.39 2.28
CA GLN A 47 15.56 -6.01 1.23
C GLN A 47 14.24 -5.26 1.00
N THR A 48 13.50 -4.94 2.05
CA THR A 48 12.21 -4.23 1.89
C THR A 48 12.41 -2.76 1.48
N ARG A 49 13.49 -2.12 1.94
CA ARG A 49 13.88 -0.77 1.53
C ARG A 49 14.20 -0.73 0.04
N ASP A 50 14.94 -1.71 -0.44
CA ASP A 50 15.28 -1.86 -1.85
C ASP A 50 14.03 -2.03 -2.73
N ILE A 51 13.08 -2.90 -2.33
CA ILE A 51 11.78 -3.03 -3.01
C ILE A 51 11.04 -1.70 -3.04
N ILE A 52 10.94 -0.99 -1.91
CA ILE A 52 10.25 0.31 -1.83
C ILE A 52 10.93 1.32 -2.75
N ASN A 53 12.25 1.41 -2.70
CA ASN A 53 13.02 2.44 -3.40
C ASN A 53 13.02 2.27 -4.93
N ARG A 54 12.81 1.06 -5.43
CA ARG A 54 12.62 0.78 -6.88
C ARG A 54 11.17 0.96 -7.33
N ASN A 55 10.24 1.19 -6.40
CA ASN A 55 8.80 1.24 -6.67
C ASN A 55 8.16 2.56 -6.21
N ILE A 56 6.84 2.62 -6.14
CA ILE A 56 6.07 3.84 -5.90
C ILE A 56 5.66 3.89 -4.42
N GLY A 57 6.51 4.49 -3.58
CA GLY A 57 6.19 4.77 -2.18
C GLY A 57 5.23 5.96 -2.07
N TYR A 58 4.12 5.84 -1.31
CA TYR A 58 3.18 6.92 -1.05
C TYR A 58 2.84 7.03 0.45
N CYS A 59 2.43 8.21 0.91
CA CYS A 59 2.17 8.49 2.32
C CYS A 59 0.85 7.88 2.79
N ASP A 60 0.87 6.67 3.39
CA ASP A 60 -0.30 6.06 4.05
C ASP A 60 -0.50 6.58 5.48
N GLY A 61 0.58 6.92 6.17
CA GLY A 61 0.59 7.40 7.55
C GLY A 61 0.84 8.90 7.68
N TYR A 62 0.16 9.55 8.63
CA TYR A 62 0.35 10.99 8.90
C TYR A 62 1.80 11.34 9.31
N GLY A 63 2.54 10.42 9.91
CA GLY A 63 3.94 10.63 10.24
C GLY A 63 4.81 10.93 9.01
N ALA A 64 4.64 10.18 7.93
CA ALA A 64 5.36 10.45 6.68
C ALA A 64 5.04 11.84 6.12
N VAL A 65 3.75 12.21 6.13
CA VAL A 65 3.30 13.56 5.73
C VAL A 65 3.95 14.66 6.57
N MET A 66 3.99 14.48 7.91
CA MET A 66 4.64 15.44 8.80
C MET A 66 6.13 15.59 8.51
N ALA A 67 6.82 14.47 8.25
CA ALA A 67 8.25 14.50 7.94
C ALA A 67 8.51 15.28 6.64
N LEU A 68 7.71 15.05 5.60
CA LEU A 68 7.80 15.79 4.33
C LEU A 68 7.51 17.27 4.51
N LYS A 69 6.40 17.63 5.16
CA LYS A 69 6.01 19.03 5.38
C LYS A 69 7.04 19.83 6.15
N LYS A 70 7.68 19.21 7.13
CA LYS A 70 8.77 19.86 7.90
C LYS A 70 9.97 20.24 7.03
N HIS A 71 10.15 19.57 5.90
CA HIS A 71 11.25 19.83 4.95
C HIS A 71 10.77 20.57 3.68
N GLY A 72 9.58 21.21 3.75
CA GLY A 72 9.09 22.09 2.68
C GLY A 72 8.37 21.36 1.53
N TYR A 73 8.08 20.06 1.67
CA TYR A 73 7.32 19.32 0.66
C TYR A 73 5.83 19.28 1.01
N GLU A 74 4.98 19.67 0.09
CA GLU A 74 3.54 19.45 0.24
C GLU A 74 3.21 17.98 0.01
N ALA A 75 2.40 17.42 0.90
CA ALA A 75 1.95 16.02 0.79
C ALA A 75 0.67 15.82 1.59
N VAL A 76 -0.14 14.84 1.17
CA VAL A 76 -1.33 14.42 1.90
C VAL A 76 -1.24 12.94 2.30
N LYS A 77 -2.00 12.59 3.34
CA LYS A 77 -2.19 11.19 3.71
C LYS A 77 -3.12 10.51 2.69
N ILE A 78 -2.67 9.42 2.10
CA ILE A 78 -3.43 8.58 1.16
C ILE A 78 -3.59 7.19 1.80
N PRO A 79 -4.71 6.90 2.50
CA PRO A 79 -4.90 5.60 3.12
C PRO A 79 -5.03 4.49 2.07
N GLY A 80 -4.19 3.44 2.18
CA GLY A 80 -4.22 2.32 1.25
C GLY A 80 -5.57 1.60 1.19
N CYS A 81 -6.31 1.58 2.32
CA CYS A 81 -7.66 1.01 2.38
C CYS A 81 -8.74 1.83 1.64
N GLU A 82 -8.44 3.05 1.22
CA GLU A 82 -9.29 3.87 0.34
C GLU A 82 -8.75 3.89 -1.09
N LEU A 83 -7.42 3.93 -1.24
CA LEU A 83 -6.77 4.04 -2.54
C LEU A 83 -7.17 2.91 -3.49
N TRP A 84 -7.19 1.67 -3.03
CA TRP A 84 -7.50 0.52 -3.88
C TRP A 84 -8.90 0.59 -4.50
N LEU A 85 -9.90 1.09 -3.75
CA LEU A 85 -11.26 1.30 -4.28
C LEU A 85 -11.30 2.44 -5.30
N LYS A 86 -10.47 3.48 -5.11
CA LYS A 86 -10.34 4.56 -6.10
C LYS A 86 -9.62 4.09 -7.37
N ILE A 87 -8.65 3.18 -7.26
CA ILE A 87 -8.02 2.54 -8.42
C ILE A 87 -9.04 1.69 -9.16
N ILE A 88 -9.87 0.91 -8.46
CA ILE A 88 -10.95 0.15 -9.10
C ILE A 88 -11.91 1.11 -9.81
N ASP A 89 -12.42 2.14 -9.12
CA ASP A 89 -13.39 3.09 -9.69
C ASP A 89 -12.85 3.81 -10.94
N ALA A 90 -11.56 4.13 -10.95
CA ALA A 90 -10.92 4.75 -12.10
C ALA A 90 -10.76 3.81 -13.30
N LEU A 91 -10.49 2.52 -13.05
CA LEU A 91 -10.03 1.60 -14.11
C LEU A 91 -11.07 0.56 -14.58
N TYR A 92 -12.10 0.24 -13.75
CA TYR A 92 -13.04 -0.82 -14.14
C TYR A 92 -13.89 -0.46 -15.37
N LYS A 93 -14.20 0.83 -15.55
CA LYS A 93 -14.94 1.35 -16.72
C LYS A 93 -14.11 1.32 -18.01
N GLU A 94 -12.79 1.26 -17.87
CA GLU A 94 -11.85 1.10 -18.98
C GLU A 94 -11.67 -0.37 -19.37
N GLY A 95 -12.44 -1.29 -18.77
CA GLY A 95 -12.34 -2.72 -19.02
C GLY A 95 -11.08 -3.36 -18.43
N LYS A 96 -10.38 -2.69 -17.49
CA LYS A 96 -9.20 -3.24 -16.83
C LYS A 96 -9.56 -4.40 -15.91
N SER A 97 -8.65 -5.37 -15.85
CA SER A 97 -8.82 -6.59 -15.09
C SER A 97 -8.08 -6.55 -13.74
N PHE A 98 -8.71 -7.16 -12.73
CA PHE A 98 -8.22 -7.17 -11.36
C PHE A 98 -7.96 -8.60 -10.87
N TYR A 99 -6.89 -8.78 -10.11
CA TYR A 99 -6.60 -10.01 -9.39
C TYR A 99 -6.47 -9.71 -7.89
N LEU A 100 -7.10 -10.52 -7.04
CA LEU A 100 -7.10 -10.32 -5.59
C LEU A 100 -6.42 -11.48 -4.87
N VAL A 101 -5.47 -11.17 -3.97
CA VAL A 101 -4.78 -12.17 -3.14
C VAL A 101 -4.84 -11.73 -1.69
N GLY A 102 -5.31 -12.56 -0.79
CA GLY A 102 -5.23 -12.25 0.64
C GLY A 102 -6.46 -12.60 1.46
N GLY A 103 -6.36 -12.34 2.76
CA GLY A 103 -7.40 -12.69 3.72
C GLY A 103 -7.61 -14.20 3.87
N LYS A 104 -8.60 -14.59 4.66
CA LYS A 104 -9.10 -15.97 4.71
C LYS A 104 -9.99 -16.25 3.51
N GLN A 105 -10.31 -17.53 3.26
CA GLN A 105 -11.14 -17.93 2.12
C GLN A 105 -12.48 -17.20 2.12
N GLU A 106 -13.20 -17.23 3.24
CA GLU A 106 -14.48 -16.53 3.39
C GLU A 106 -14.39 -15.00 3.23
N VAL A 107 -13.22 -14.40 3.56
CA VAL A 107 -12.99 -12.95 3.42
C VAL A 107 -12.82 -12.56 1.96
N ILE A 108 -11.99 -13.32 1.23
CA ILE A 108 -11.74 -13.00 -0.19
C ILE A 108 -12.98 -13.24 -1.04
N GLU A 109 -13.73 -14.30 -0.80
CA GLU A 109 -15.00 -14.58 -1.49
C GLU A 109 -16.02 -13.47 -1.25
N SER A 110 -16.26 -13.08 0.03
CA SER A 110 -17.15 -11.97 0.37
C SER A 110 -16.68 -10.64 -0.21
N THR A 111 -15.34 -10.43 -0.32
CA THR A 111 -14.77 -9.23 -0.95
C THR A 111 -15.10 -9.19 -2.44
N VAL A 112 -14.93 -10.30 -3.15
CA VAL A 112 -15.23 -10.41 -4.58
C VAL A 112 -16.72 -10.21 -4.85
N ASP A 113 -17.59 -10.85 -4.05
CA ASP A 113 -19.04 -10.71 -4.21
C ASP A 113 -19.50 -9.27 -3.99
N LYS A 114 -18.96 -8.61 -2.97
CA LYS A 114 -19.26 -7.19 -2.70
C LYS A 114 -18.75 -6.27 -3.81
N LEU A 115 -17.54 -6.54 -4.35
CA LEU A 115 -17.01 -5.77 -5.48
C LEU A 115 -17.90 -5.92 -6.73
N ARG A 116 -18.39 -7.12 -7.03
CA ARG A 116 -19.30 -7.35 -8.17
C ARG A 116 -20.65 -6.64 -8.01
N GLN A 117 -21.11 -6.47 -6.76
CA GLN A 117 -22.32 -5.70 -6.45
C GLN A 117 -22.10 -4.19 -6.58
N GLU A 118 -20.98 -3.67 -6.06
CA GLU A 118 -20.67 -2.23 -6.05
C GLU A 118 -20.16 -1.72 -7.41
N PHE A 119 -19.51 -2.60 -8.20
CA PHE A 119 -18.95 -2.28 -9.52
C PHE A 119 -19.47 -3.26 -10.59
N PRO A 120 -20.73 -3.08 -11.05
CA PRO A 120 -21.32 -3.96 -12.06
C PRO A 120 -20.49 -4.02 -13.35
N GLY A 121 -20.14 -5.24 -13.77
CA GLY A 121 -19.29 -5.46 -14.94
C GLY A 121 -17.78 -5.45 -14.65
N ILE A 122 -17.35 -5.36 -13.39
CA ILE A 122 -15.94 -5.46 -13.03
C ILE A 122 -15.33 -6.81 -13.49
N THR A 123 -14.17 -6.73 -14.16
CA THR A 123 -13.44 -7.92 -14.61
C THR A 123 -12.47 -8.39 -13.54
N ILE A 124 -12.88 -9.38 -12.73
CA ILE A 124 -11.98 -10.04 -11.77
C ILE A 124 -11.45 -11.31 -12.42
N SER A 125 -10.17 -11.27 -12.87
CA SER A 125 -9.53 -12.36 -13.62
C SER A 125 -9.34 -13.63 -12.79
N ASN A 126 -9.03 -13.47 -11.49
CA ASN A 126 -9.04 -14.54 -10.49
C ASN A 126 -8.85 -13.95 -9.08
N TYR A 127 -9.02 -14.80 -8.06
CA TYR A 127 -8.74 -14.46 -6.66
C TYR A 127 -8.34 -15.70 -5.86
N ARG A 128 -7.58 -15.50 -4.77
CA ARG A 128 -7.27 -16.55 -3.81
C ARG A 128 -7.02 -16.00 -2.41
N ASN A 129 -7.15 -16.86 -1.40
CA ASN A 129 -6.79 -16.51 -0.03
C ASN A 129 -5.27 -16.27 0.12
N GLY A 130 -4.87 -15.62 1.22
CA GLY A 130 -3.47 -15.26 1.52
C GLY A 130 -2.66 -16.35 2.22
N TYR A 131 -3.19 -17.58 2.35
CA TYR A 131 -2.50 -18.69 3.03
C TYR A 131 -1.72 -19.52 2.02
N LEU A 132 -0.50 -19.08 1.74
CA LEU A 132 0.48 -19.82 0.95
C LEU A 132 1.31 -20.68 1.92
N LYS A 133 0.98 -21.95 2.05
CA LYS A 133 1.60 -22.85 3.03
C LYS A 133 2.77 -23.63 2.44
N THR A 134 2.79 -23.83 1.13
CA THR A 134 3.82 -24.57 0.42
C THR A 134 4.39 -23.76 -0.74
N GLU A 135 5.58 -24.12 -1.20
CA GLU A 135 6.18 -23.50 -2.41
C GLU A 135 5.37 -23.82 -3.66
N ASP A 136 4.71 -24.98 -3.72
CA ASP A 136 3.83 -25.35 -4.85
C ASP A 136 2.62 -24.41 -4.93
N GLU A 137 1.99 -24.09 -3.79
CA GLU A 137 0.89 -23.10 -3.75
C GLU A 137 1.32 -21.70 -4.20
N LYS A 138 2.53 -21.30 -3.83
CA LYS A 138 3.12 -20.04 -4.26
C LYS A 138 3.43 -20.07 -5.76
N THR A 139 4.07 -21.11 -6.25
CA THR A 139 4.37 -21.32 -7.67
C THR A 139 3.08 -21.33 -8.51
N ALA A 140 2.04 -22.00 -8.05
CA ALA A 140 0.74 -22.02 -8.72
C ALA A 140 0.14 -20.60 -8.83
N LEU A 141 0.24 -19.77 -7.77
CA LEU A 141 -0.19 -18.38 -7.81
C LEU A 141 0.63 -17.55 -8.82
N LEU A 142 1.96 -17.68 -8.80
CA LEU A 142 2.85 -16.97 -9.71
C LEU A 142 2.55 -17.32 -11.18
N ASN A 143 2.34 -18.60 -11.48
CA ASN A 143 1.97 -19.06 -12.82
C ASN A 143 0.58 -18.56 -13.24
N ASP A 144 -0.40 -18.53 -12.32
CA ASP A 144 -1.73 -18.02 -12.64
C ASP A 144 -1.71 -16.52 -12.95
N ILE A 145 -0.93 -15.71 -12.21
CA ILE A 145 -0.70 -14.28 -12.51
C ILE A 145 -0.06 -14.12 -13.90
N ALA A 146 0.98 -14.90 -14.21
CA ALA A 146 1.66 -14.85 -15.51
C ALA A 146 0.74 -15.26 -16.66
N GLN A 147 -0.18 -16.19 -16.45
CA GLN A 147 -1.15 -16.65 -17.43
C GLN A 147 -2.31 -15.68 -17.62
N LYS A 148 -2.91 -15.21 -16.51
CA LYS A 148 -4.09 -14.32 -16.52
C LYS A 148 -3.76 -12.89 -16.93
N LYS A 149 -2.53 -12.46 -16.70
CA LYS A 149 -2.01 -11.13 -17.04
C LYS A 149 -2.94 -9.97 -16.59
N PRO A 150 -3.29 -9.91 -15.30
CA PRO A 150 -4.18 -8.86 -14.80
C PRO A 150 -3.54 -7.46 -14.93
N ASP A 151 -4.36 -6.43 -15.16
CA ASP A 151 -3.87 -5.04 -15.17
C ASP A 151 -3.50 -4.57 -13.76
N VAL A 152 -4.22 -5.03 -12.75
CA VAL A 152 -4.04 -4.64 -11.34
C VAL A 152 -4.09 -5.87 -10.43
N VAL A 153 -3.16 -5.94 -9.49
CA VAL A 153 -3.10 -7.00 -8.46
C VAL A 153 -3.15 -6.38 -7.08
N PHE A 154 -4.13 -6.76 -6.29
CA PHE A 154 -4.29 -6.35 -4.89
C PHE A 154 -3.86 -7.46 -3.94
N VAL A 155 -2.93 -7.15 -3.00
CA VAL A 155 -2.36 -8.14 -2.08
C VAL A 155 -2.61 -7.75 -0.63
N ALA A 156 -3.46 -8.49 0.08
CA ALA A 156 -3.85 -8.26 1.47
C ALA A 156 -3.27 -9.36 2.40
N MET A 157 -1.96 -9.33 2.65
CA MET A 157 -1.25 -10.33 3.46
C MET A 157 -0.44 -9.71 4.61
N GLY A 158 -0.40 -8.38 4.68
CA GLY A 158 0.41 -7.63 5.63
C GLY A 158 1.88 -7.53 5.24
N SER A 159 2.51 -6.45 5.72
CA SER A 159 3.95 -6.19 5.51
C SER A 159 4.79 -7.05 6.47
N PRO A 160 5.95 -7.57 6.08
CA PRO A 160 6.61 -7.43 4.76
C PRO A 160 6.20 -8.49 3.72
N LYS A 161 5.36 -9.47 4.08
CA LYS A 161 5.04 -10.62 3.23
C LYS A 161 4.43 -10.19 1.88
N GLN A 162 3.55 -9.18 1.89
CA GLN A 162 2.90 -8.71 0.67
C GLN A 162 3.90 -8.02 -0.28
N GLU A 163 4.85 -7.25 0.23
CA GLU A 163 5.86 -6.59 -0.59
C GLU A 163 6.77 -7.61 -1.28
N LEU A 164 7.22 -8.63 -0.55
CA LEU A 164 8.05 -9.71 -1.09
C LEU A 164 7.31 -10.49 -2.17
N LEU A 165 6.04 -10.84 -1.94
CA LEU A 165 5.24 -11.57 -2.90
C LEU A 165 4.95 -10.74 -4.16
N MET A 166 4.63 -9.45 -4.02
CA MET A 166 4.42 -8.54 -5.15
C MET A 166 5.70 -8.38 -5.99
N GLU A 167 6.86 -8.33 -5.35
CA GLU A 167 8.15 -8.29 -6.04
C GLU A 167 8.38 -9.56 -6.90
N GLU A 168 8.05 -10.74 -6.36
CA GLU A 168 8.15 -11.97 -7.13
C GLU A 168 7.17 -12.02 -8.32
N MET A 169 5.91 -11.61 -8.10
CA MET A 169 4.91 -11.52 -9.18
C MET A 169 5.32 -10.51 -10.26
N SER A 170 5.87 -9.36 -9.87
CA SER A 170 6.23 -8.28 -10.80
C SER A 170 7.37 -8.66 -11.76
N LYS A 171 8.22 -9.61 -11.37
CA LYS A 171 9.26 -10.18 -12.25
C LYS A 171 8.67 -11.05 -13.36
N LEU A 172 7.49 -11.63 -13.14
CA LEU A 172 6.84 -12.51 -14.11
C LEU A 172 5.78 -11.78 -14.96
N HIS A 173 5.15 -10.77 -14.39
CA HIS A 173 4.12 -10.00 -15.08
C HIS A 173 4.12 -8.54 -14.65
N THR A 174 4.17 -7.64 -15.62
CA THR A 174 4.17 -6.19 -15.40
C THR A 174 2.72 -5.68 -15.24
N ALA A 175 2.35 -5.27 -14.03
CA ALA A 175 1.03 -4.75 -13.67
C ALA A 175 1.14 -3.61 -12.64
N ILE A 176 0.02 -3.03 -12.24
CA ILE A 176 -0.07 -2.24 -11.02
C ILE A 176 -0.27 -3.22 -9.86
N TYR A 177 0.62 -3.19 -8.86
CA TYR A 177 0.49 -3.98 -7.64
C TYR A 177 0.24 -3.06 -6.46
N GLN A 178 -0.67 -3.41 -5.55
CA GLN A 178 -0.87 -2.64 -4.31
C GLN A 178 -1.01 -3.56 -3.10
N GLY A 179 -0.16 -3.29 -2.09
CA GLY A 179 -0.26 -3.95 -0.79
C GLY A 179 -1.34 -3.31 0.08
N LEU A 180 -2.29 -4.12 0.55
CA LEU A 180 -3.50 -3.67 1.24
C LEU A 180 -3.53 -3.99 2.75
N GLY A 181 -2.62 -4.84 3.25
CA GLY A 181 -2.67 -5.29 4.65
C GLY A 181 -3.98 -5.98 4.99
N GLY A 182 -4.75 -5.44 5.93
CA GLY A 182 -6.04 -5.98 6.35
C GLY A 182 -7.26 -5.28 5.73
N SER A 183 -7.13 -4.66 4.56
CA SER A 183 -8.21 -3.85 3.98
C SER A 183 -9.42 -4.67 3.55
N PHE A 184 -9.26 -5.94 3.18
CA PHE A 184 -10.39 -6.80 2.83
C PHE A 184 -11.32 -7.03 4.03
N ASP A 185 -10.77 -7.31 5.23
CA ASP A 185 -11.57 -7.48 6.45
C ASP A 185 -12.35 -6.20 6.81
N VAL A 186 -11.75 -5.02 6.58
CA VAL A 186 -12.41 -3.73 6.77
C VAL A 186 -13.50 -3.51 5.72
N TYR A 187 -13.25 -3.83 4.46
CA TYR A 187 -14.19 -3.63 3.36
C TYR A 187 -15.47 -4.44 3.49
N ILE A 188 -15.36 -5.68 3.94
CA ILE A 188 -16.54 -6.53 4.19
C ILE A 188 -17.21 -6.27 5.55
N GLY A 189 -16.67 -5.34 6.35
CA GLY A 189 -17.22 -4.99 7.67
C GLY A 189 -16.89 -5.98 8.80
N LYS A 190 -15.99 -6.95 8.57
CA LYS A 190 -15.53 -7.89 9.61
C LYS A 190 -14.68 -7.21 10.68
N VAL A 191 -13.96 -6.17 10.28
CA VAL A 191 -13.20 -5.29 11.18
C VAL A 191 -13.71 -3.87 11.02
N GLU A 192 -14.18 -3.29 12.12
CA GLU A 192 -14.62 -1.89 12.12
C GLU A 192 -13.45 -0.94 11.87
N ARG A 193 -13.62 -0.05 10.91
CA ARG A 193 -12.74 1.10 10.75
C ARG A 193 -12.97 2.11 11.86
N ALA A 194 -11.95 2.87 12.20
CA ALA A 194 -12.10 3.99 13.14
C ALA A 194 -13.20 4.95 12.67
N PRO A 195 -14.07 5.43 13.59
CA PRO A 195 -15.11 6.41 13.27
C PRO A 195 -14.53 7.64 12.54
N LYS A 196 -15.34 8.30 11.71
CA LYS A 196 -14.91 9.44 10.88
C LYS A 196 -14.19 10.53 11.68
N TRP A 197 -14.59 10.78 12.90
CA TRP A 197 -13.95 11.76 13.78
C TRP A 197 -12.46 11.41 14.06
N TRP A 198 -12.17 10.14 14.40
CA TRP A 198 -10.80 9.67 14.64
C TRP A 198 -9.95 9.74 13.41
N VAL A 199 -10.52 9.39 12.24
CA VAL A 199 -9.82 9.46 10.94
C VAL A 199 -9.51 10.92 10.59
N LYS A 200 -10.48 11.85 10.74
CA LYS A 200 -10.33 13.27 10.45
C LYS A 200 -9.23 13.93 11.30
N HIS A 201 -9.09 13.50 12.56
CA HIS A 201 -8.07 14.03 13.47
C HIS A 201 -6.75 13.27 13.45
N ASN A 202 -6.56 12.34 12.49
CA ASN A 202 -5.37 11.47 12.38
C ASN A 202 -5.10 10.60 13.62
N LEU A 203 -6.15 10.29 14.39
CA LEU A 203 -6.12 9.46 15.60
C LEU A 203 -6.57 8.02 15.36
N GLU A 204 -6.67 7.58 14.09
CA GLU A 204 -7.03 6.20 13.74
C GLU A 204 -6.15 5.16 14.44
N TRP A 205 -4.86 5.45 14.60
CA TRP A 205 -3.92 4.61 15.32
C TRP A 205 -4.30 4.44 16.79
N ALA A 206 -4.78 5.49 17.46
CA ALA A 206 -5.18 5.42 18.86
C ALA A 206 -6.47 4.61 19.03
N TYR A 207 -7.45 4.77 18.13
CA TYR A 207 -8.65 3.94 18.10
C TYR A 207 -8.30 2.45 17.92
N ARG A 208 -7.42 2.14 16.98
CA ARG A 208 -6.94 0.76 16.75
C ARG A 208 -6.20 0.19 17.97
N LEU A 209 -5.47 1.02 18.72
CA LEU A 209 -4.82 0.61 19.95
C LEU A 209 -5.83 0.27 21.06
N ILE A 210 -6.88 1.07 21.23
CA ILE A 210 -7.96 0.83 22.19
C ILE A 210 -8.68 -0.50 21.86
N LYS A 211 -8.98 -0.74 20.57
CA LYS A 211 -9.66 -1.97 20.12
C LYS A 211 -8.75 -3.21 20.15
N GLN A 212 -7.44 -3.04 20.00
CA GLN A 212 -6.45 -4.11 19.93
C GLN A 212 -5.20 -3.73 20.74
N PRO A 213 -5.21 -3.88 22.09
CA PRO A 213 -4.08 -3.48 22.95
C PRO A 213 -2.75 -4.19 22.64
N SER A 214 -2.79 -5.38 22.02
CA SER A 214 -1.60 -6.10 21.56
C SER A 214 -0.74 -5.32 20.56
N ARG A 215 -1.32 -4.29 19.93
CA ARG A 215 -0.59 -3.41 18.99
C ARG A 215 0.27 -2.36 19.69
N ILE A 216 0.29 -2.29 21.02
CA ILE A 216 1.08 -1.28 21.77
C ILE A 216 2.57 -1.29 21.38
N LYS A 217 3.15 -2.46 21.12
CA LYS A 217 4.54 -2.60 20.66
C LYS A 217 4.83 -1.83 19.35
N ARG A 218 3.83 -1.73 18.46
CA ARG A 218 3.93 -0.96 17.21
C ARG A 218 3.77 0.54 17.44
N GLN A 219 3.07 0.95 18.51
CA GLN A 219 2.80 2.36 18.78
C GLN A 219 3.99 3.08 19.43
N VAL A 220 4.85 2.36 20.15
CA VAL A 220 6.11 2.92 20.69
C VAL A 220 6.96 3.51 19.55
N HIS A 221 6.94 2.89 18.38
CA HIS A 221 7.65 3.38 17.20
C HIS A 221 7.11 4.73 16.70
N LEU A 222 5.81 5.01 16.85
CA LEU A 222 5.22 6.29 16.48
C LEU A 222 5.76 7.43 17.37
N VAL A 223 5.88 7.20 18.68
CA VAL A 223 6.43 8.19 19.61
C VAL A 223 7.89 8.50 19.27
N LYS A 224 8.70 7.43 19.02
CA LYS A 224 10.09 7.57 18.58
C LYS A 224 10.17 8.34 17.26
N PHE A 225 9.35 7.97 16.27
CA PHE A 225 9.31 8.64 14.97
C PHE A 225 8.95 10.11 15.10
N TRP A 226 7.89 10.43 15.87
CA TRP A 226 7.46 11.81 16.11
C TRP A 226 8.57 12.63 16.75
N SER A 227 9.28 12.08 17.74
CA SER A 227 10.44 12.73 18.37
C SER A 227 11.54 13.03 17.34
N LEU A 228 11.91 12.04 16.50
CA LEU A 228 12.92 12.23 15.46
C LEU A 228 12.52 13.32 14.47
N VAL A 229 11.26 13.35 14.05
CA VAL A 229 10.75 14.39 13.17
C VAL A 229 10.76 15.75 13.89
N LYS A 230 10.22 15.86 15.11
CA LYS A 230 10.12 17.11 15.86
C LYS A 230 11.48 17.76 16.07
N PHE A 231 12.49 16.99 16.48
CA PHE A 231 13.83 17.50 16.77
C PHE A 231 14.76 17.56 15.54
N GLY A 232 14.25 17.28 14.34
CA GLY A 232 15.05 17.34 13.11
C GLY A 232 16.13 16.27 12.99
N LYS A 233 15.99 15.15 13.71
CA LYS A 233 16.95 14.03 13.72
C LYS A 233 16.61 12.94 12.72
N LEU A 234 15.46 13.02 12.01
CA LEU A 234 15.14 12.11 10.94
C LEU A 234 15.94 12.51 9.69
N PRO A 235 16.78 11.64 9.13
CA PRO A 235 17.46 11.93 7.87
C PRO A 235 16.43 12.11 6.74
N VAL A 236 16.50 13.24 6.03
CA VAL A 236 15.63 13.54 4.87
C VAL A 236 16.51 14.05 3.75
N THR A 237 16.42 13.41 2.58
CA THR A 237 17.25 13.74 1.42
C THR A 237 16.38 13.80 0.16
N PRO A 238 16.43 14.86 -0.64
CA PRO A 238 15.87 14.86 -1.99
C PRO A 238 16.51 13.75 -2.81
N CYS A 239 15.73 13.09 -3.66
CA CYS A 239 16.24 12.09 -4.59
C CYS A 239 15.86 12.53 -6.00
N ASP A 240 16.85 12.85 -6.82
CA ASP A 240 16.61 13.09 -8.24
C ASP A 240 16.40 11.75 -8.95
N ASP A 241 15.35 11.66 -9.78
CA ASP A 241 14.97 10.41 -10.47
C ASP A 241 15.99 9.95 -11.56
N PHE A 242 17.13 10.65 -11.67
CA PHE A 242 18.16 10.31 -12.66
C PHE A 242 19.04 9.12 -12.29
N ASP A 243 18.98 8.64 -11.04
CA ASP A 243 19.93 7.64 -10.51
C ASP A 243 19.46 6.17 -10.66
N ASP A 244 18.23 5.92 -11.11
CA ASP A 244 17.62 4.57 -11.13
C ASP A 244 17.49 3.94 -12.55
N ARG A 245 18.18 4.48 -13.57
CA ARG A 245 18.25 3.88 -14.92
C ARG A 245 19.66 3.39 -15.21
N GLY A 246 20.11 2.43 -14.42
CA GLY A 246 21.29 1.61 -14.66
C GLY A 246 20.87 0.17 -14.90
#